data_d94fe3ff6a3202159499efb74532e37a
#
_entry.id   d94fe3ff6a3202159499efb74532e37a
#
_cell.length_a   1.000
_cell.length_b   1.000
_cell.length_c   1.000
_cell.angle_alpha   90.00
_cell.angle_beta   90.00
_cell.angle_gamma   90.00
#
_symmetry.space_group_name_H-M   'P 1'
#
loop_
_entity.id
_entity.type
_entity.pdbx_description
1 polymer ?
#
loop_
_entity_poly.entity_id
_entity_poly.type
_entity_poly.pdbx_seq_one_letter_code
_entity_poly.pdbx_strand_id
1 'polypeptide(L)'
;MGADFKDIDNDGRPDIFVVGMVGDSFPLFRNRGRYFEDITRTSGVAKATVGLTAWGAGVVDFDNDGHKDLFAACASILDNSEEIDHLPSKLPNLLLRNLGNGTFVDVSADAGGGFLAPAAHRGAAFGDLNNDGKMDIVVTNLNGKPEILMNRSQNANHWLTVKLVGTKSNRDGLGARIKVWPSTGPVQYNHATTSVGYGGSSDRRVHFGLGPAARVDKLEIAWPSGIRQTLTGVNADRILTVREK
;
A
#
# COMPACT_ATOMS: atom_id res chain seq x y z
N MET A 1 3.98 9.55 -13.48
CA MET A 1 4.30 9.40 -12.06
C MET A 1 3.01 9.11 -11.32
N GLY A 2 3.09 8.27 -10.31
CA GLY A 2 1.92 7.76 -9.61
C GLY A 2 1.71 8.40 -8.24
N ALA A 3 0.51 8.20 -7.72
CA ALA A 3 0.16 8.54 -6.34
C ALA A 3 -0.76 7.46 -5.78
N ASP A 4 -0.74 7.28 -4.46
CA ASP A 4 -1.71 6.45 -3.75
C ASP A 4 -2.33 7.25 -2.59
N PHE A 5 -3.56 6.90 -2.24
CA PHE A 5 -4.39 7.64 -1.29
C PHE A 5 -4.92 6.69 -0.22
N LYS A 6 -4.19 6.57 0.88
CA LYS A 6 -4.47 5.65 1.99
C LYS A 6 -4.15 6.30 3.33
N ASP A 7 -4.86 5.88 4.36
CA ASP A 7 -4.61 6.28 5.75
C ASP A 7 -3.35 5.56 6.28
N ILE A 8 -2.24 6.30 6.46
CA ILE A 8 -0.93 5.75 6.88
C ILE A 8 -0.74 5.73 8.40
N ASP A 9 -1.50 6.54 9.14
CA ASP A 9 -1.36 6.68 10.60
C ASP A 9 -2.60 6.21 11.38
N ASN A 10 -3.56 5.61 10.68
CA ASN A 10 -4.79 5.05 11.24
C ASN A 10 -5.67 6.08 11.98
N ASP A 11 -5.69 7.34 11.51
CA ASP A 11 -6.53 8.39 12.09
C ASP A 11 -7.92 8.50 11.43
N GLY A 12 -8.17 7.70 10.39
CA GLY A 12 -9.44 7.63 9.66
C GLY A 12 -9.51 8.60 8.47
N ARG A 13 -8.44 9.28 8.14
CA ARG A 13 -8.33 10.22 7.02
C ARG A 13 -7.24 9.75 6.06
N PRO A 14 -7.58 9.47 4.80
CA PRO A 14 -6.58 9.08 3.82
C PRO A 14 -5.55 10.20 3.58
N ASP A 15 -4.28 9.79 3.55
CA ASP A 15 -3.10 10.59 3.26
C ASP A 15 -2.69 10.41 1.80
N ILE A 16 -1.72 11.19 1.31
CA ILE A 16 -1.27 11.13 -0.07
C ILE A 16 0.22 10.82 -0.12
N PHE A 17 0.58 9.74 -0.81
CA PHE A 17 1.95 9.44 -1.21
C PHE A 17 2.10 9.65 -2.72
N VAL A 18 3.09 10.43 -3.15
CA VAL A 18 3.36 10.73 -4.56
C VAL A 18 4.78 10.36 -4.88
N VAL A 19 5.02 9.71 -6.02
CA VAL A 19 6.38 9.47 -6.50
C VAL A 19 6.81 10.55 -7.48
N GLY A 20 8.10 10.89 -7.48
CA GLY A 20 8.69 12.02 -8.17
C GLY A 20 9.89 11.67 -9.03
N MET A 21 10.66 12.69 -9.39
CA MET A 21 11.88 12.60 -10.17
C MET A 21 13.12 12.67 -9.27
N VAL A 22 14.26 12.22 -9.81
CA VAL A 22 15.55 12.44 -9.20
C VAL A 22 15.78 13.94 -8.93
N GLY A 23 16.31 14.25 -7.74
CA GLY A 23 16.47 15.62 -7.28
C GLY A 23 15.27 16.15 -6.47
N ASP A 24 14.06 15.63 -6.72
CA ASP A 24 12.88 15.85 -5.88
C ASP A 24 12.70 14.68 -4.91
N SER A 25 12.25 14.95 -3.71
CA SER A 25 11.80 13.86 -2.82
C SER A 25 10.41 13.37 -3.25
N PHE A 26 10.04 12.16 -2.84
CA PHE A 26 8.67 11.67 -3.05
C PHE A 26 7.75 12.26 -1.98
N PRO A 27 6.84 13.18 -2.32
CA PRO A 27 6.01 13.86 -1.33
C PRO A 27 5.10 12.91 -0.56
N LEU A 28 5.08 13.09 0.76
CA LEU A 28 4.16 12.42 1.67
C LEU A 28 3.37 13.47 2.44
N PHE A 29 2.06 13.50 2.21
CA PHE A 29 1.16 14.48 2.81
C PHE A 29 0.20 13.81 3.78
N ARG A 30 0.25 14.22 5.04
CA ARG A 30 -0.69 13.80 6.08
C ARG A 30 -1.96 14.65 6.04
N ASN A 31 -3.11 14.02 6.07
CA ASN A 31 -4.41 14.67 6.07
C ASN A 31 -4.81 15.14 7.48
N ARG A 32 -4.84 16.46 7.71
CA ARG A 32 -5.29 17.08 8.96
C ARG A 32 -6.78 17.48 8.94
N GLY A 33 -7.53 16.99 7.96
CA GLY A 33 -8.95 17.28 7.77
C GLY A 33 -9.23 18.58 7.05
N ARG A 34 -8.59 19.67 7.43
CA ARG A 34 -8.73 20.99 6.80
C ARG A 34 -7.62 21.33 5.82
N TYR A 35 -6.48 20.68 5.92
CA TYR A 35 -5.32 20.86 5.07
C TYR A 35 -4.50 19.57 5.03
N PHE A 36 -3.58 19.48 4.09
CA PHE A 36 -2.57 18.45 4.04
C PHE A 36 -1.24 19.02 4.54
N GLU A 37 -0.65 18.34 5.52
CA GLU A 37 0.66 18.66 6.08
C GLU A 37 1.73 17.89 5.31
N ASP A 38 2.73 18.59 4.78
CA ASP A 38 3.89 17.94 4.17
C ASP A 38 4.81 17.38 5.26
N ILE A 39 4.85 16.05 5.37
CA ILE A 39 5.70 15.31 6.32
C ILE A 39 6.86 14.61 5.63
N THR A 40 7.14 14.89 4.37
CA THR A 40 8.15 14.22 3.55
C THR A 40 9.52 14.19 4.21
N ARG A 41 9.95 15.30 4.81
CA ARG A 41 11.26 15.41 5.49
C ARG A 41 11.24 14.81 6.89
N THR A 42 10.19 15.12 7.67
CA THR A 42 10.08 14.67 9.07
C THR A 42 9.85 13.18 9.20
N SER A 43 9.22 12.57 8.20
CA SER A 43 9.00 11.13 8.14
C SER A 43 10.22 10.29 7.68
N GLY A 44 11.30 10.94 7.20
CA GLY A 44 12.46 10.24 6.65
C GLY A 44 12.35 9.87 5.16
N VAL A 45 11.18 10.00 4.56
CA VAL A 45 10.93 9.66 3.13
C VAL A 45 11.82 10.46 2.20
N ALA A 46 12.02 11.77 2.46
CA ALA A 46 12.89 12.62 1.63
C ALA A 46 14.30 12.05 1.48
N LYS A 47 14.89 11.59 2.59
CA LYS A 47 16.26 11.05 2.61
C LYS A 47 16.39 9.79 1.74
N ALA A 48 15.36 8.93 1.77
CA ALA A 48 15.37 7.67 1.04
C ALA A 48 15.08 7.85 -0.46
N THR A 49 14.47 8.97 -0.89
CA THR A 49 13.89 9.09 -2.23
C THR A 49 14.54 10.16 -3.11
N VAL A 50 15.33 11.09 -2.56
CA VAL A 50 15.90 12.23 -3.31
C VAL A 50 16.75 11.83 -4.52
N GLY A 51 17.38 10.66 -4.49
CA GLY A 51 18.20 10.11 -5.58
C GLY A 51 17.45 9.24 -6.59
N LEU A 52 16.13 9.12 -6.47
CA LEU A 52 15.32 8.18 -7.23
C LEU A 52 14.31 8.88 -8.13
N THR A 53 14.00 8.21 -9.24
CA THR A 53 12.80 8.51 -10.04
C THR A 53 11.88 7.30 -10.00
N ALA A 54 10.58 7.50 -9.82
CA ALA A 54 9.63 6.41 -9.76
C ALA A 54 8.32 6.70 -10.51
N TRP A 55 7.60 5.63 -10.86
CA TRP A 55 6.37 5.64 -11.64
C TRP A 55 5.20 5.06 -10.84
N GLY A 56 5.27 3.79 -10.47
CA GLY A 56 4.27 3.13 -9.63
C GLY A 56 4.46 3.51 -8.17
N ALA A 57 3.35 3.76 -7.47
CA ALA A 57 3.32 4.05 -6.04
C ALA A 57 2.31 3.13 -5.35
N GLY A 58 2.56 2.75 -4.12
CA GLY A 58 1.59 1.99 -3.32
C GLY A 58 1.77 2.21 -1.83
N VAL A 59 0.65 2.19 -1.12
CA VAL A 59 0.58 2.28 0.34
C VAL A 59 -0.10 1.01 0.84
N VAL A 60 0.69 0.05 1.35
CA VAL A 60 0.27 -1.32 1.65
C VAL A 60 0.99 -1.83 2.89
N ASP A 61 0.32 -2.56 3.75
CA ASP A 61 0.92 -3.24 4.90
C ASP A 61 1.51 -4.58 4.41
N PHE A 62 2.84 -4.65 4.27
CA PHE A 62 3.51 -5.84 3.73
C PHE A 62 3.96 -6.83 4.81
N ASP A 63 4.13 -6.41 6.05
CA ASP A 63 4.53 -7.28 7.16
C ASP A 63 3.40 -7.58 8.14
N ASN A 64 2.19 -7.14 7.83
CA ASN A 64 0.97 -7.36 8.60
C ASN A 64 1.04 -6.80 10.04
N ASP A 65 1.84 -5.76 10.28
CA ASP A 65 1.97 -5.16 11.62
C ASP A 65 0.87 -4.14 11.95
N GLY A 66 0.01 -3.82 10.98
CA GLY A 66 -1.10 -2.87 11.10
C GLY A 66 -0.75 -1.44 10.68
N HIS A 67 0.49 -1.21 10.23
CA HIS A 67 0.95 0.07 9.69
C HIS A 67 1.28 -0.07 8.21
N LYS A 68 0.74 0.81 7.38
CA LYS A 68 0.95 0.73 5.94
C LYS A 68 2.32 1.29 5.54
N ASP A 69 3.05 0.50 4.76
CA ASP A 69 4.35 0.80 4.18
C ASP A 69 4.21 1.54 2.85
N LEU A 70 5.32 2.07 2.33
CA LEU A 70 5.36 2.75 1.03
C LEU A 70 6.21 1.95 0.04
N PHE A 71 5.65 1.69 -1.12
CA PHE A 71 6.33 1.06 -2.25
C PHE A 71 6.48 2.05 -3.40
N ALA A 72 7.62 2.01 -4.10
CA ALA A 72 7.81 2.72 -5.35
C ALA A 72 8.50 1.86 -6.42
N ALA A 73 7.90 1.80 -7.61
CA ALA A 73 8.47 1.19 -8.80
C ALA A 73 9.39 2.20 -9.51
N CYS A 74 10.70 2.01 -9.35
CA CYS A 74 11.69 3.02 -9.73
C CYS A 74 12.31 2.75 -11.10
N ALA A 75 12.43 3.78 -11.90
CA ALA A 75 13.21 3.84 -13.14
C ALA A 75 13.31 5.28 -13.63
N SER A 76 14.33 5.61 -14.41
CA SER A 76 14.43 6.91 -15.07
C SER A 76 13.26 7.19 -16.02
N ILE A 77 13.04 8.46 -16.33
CA ILE A 77 12.10 8.90 -17.35
C ILE A 77 12.60 8.52 -18.74
N LEU A 78 13.89 8.73 -18.97
CA LEU A 78 14.56 8.46 -20.24
C LEU A 78 15.22 7.08 -20.19
N ASP A 79 15.07 6.32 -21.28
CA ASP A 79 15.73 5.02 -21.46
C ASP A 79 17.22 5.12 -21.83
N ASN A 80 17.66 6.33 -22.19
CA ASN A 80 19.04 6.68 -22.48
C ASN A 80 19.64 7.72 -21.48
N SER A 81 19.16 7.73 -20.25
CA SER A 81 19.63 8.67 -19.20
C SER A 81 21.12 8.52 -18.88
N GLU A 82 21.72 7.35 -19.11
CA GLU A 82 23.16 7.15 -18.98
C GLU A 82 23.99 8.05 -19.91
N GLU A 83 23.47 8.29 -21.12
CA GLU A 83 24.14 9.12 -22.14
C GLU A 83 23.93 10.63 -21.91
N ILE A 84 22.76 11.01 -21.38
CA ILE A 84 22.35 12.41 -21.25
C ILE A 84 22.70 12.97 -19.86
N ASP A 85 22.32 12.27 -18.81
CA ASP A 85 22.40 12.75 -17.43
C ASP A 85 23.44 11.99 -16.59
N HIS A 86 24.09 10.98 -17.17
CA HIS A 86 25.02 10.07 -16.48
C HIS A 86 24.36 9.35 -15.28
N LEU A 87 23.04 9.13 -15.35
CA LEU A 87 22.23 8.45 -14.34
C LEU A 87 21.73 7.11 -14.89
N PRO A 88 21.60 6.07 -14.04
CA PRO A 88 21.09 4.78 -14.49
C PRO A 88 19.62 4.89 -14.96
N SER A 89 19.32 4.33 -16.14
CA SER A 89 17.97 4.27 -16.67
C SER A 89 17.11 3.23 -15.93
N LYS A 90 17.76 2.16 -15.44
CA LYS A 90 17.13 1.08 -14.68
C LYS A 90 17.48 1.21 -13.21
N LEU A 91 16.49 1.14 -12.35
CA LEU A 91 16.63 1.25 -10.90
C LEU A 91 16.00 0.04 -10.20
N PRO A 92 16.45 -0.34 -9.00
CA PRO A 92 15.73 -1.28 -8.15
C PRO A 92 14.44 -0.64 -7.63
N ASN A 93 13.50 -1.47 -7.18
CA ASN A 93 12.32 -1.00 -6.48
C ASN A 93 12.67 -0.46 -5.07
N LEU A 94 11.81 0.38 -4.51
CA LEU A 94 11.96 0.93 -3.17
C LEU A 94 10.84 0.44 -2.25
N LEU A 95 11.21 0.00 -1.04
CA LEU A 95 10.28 -0.34 0.04
C LEU A 95 10.67 0.41 1.31
N LEU A 96 9.75 1.26 1.79
CA LEU A 96 9.91 2.00 3.03
C LEU A 96 8.92 1.45 4.06
N ARG A 97 9.44 0.81 5.12
CA ARG A 97 8.64 0.28 6.21
C ARG A 97 8.20 1.39 7.15
N ASN A 98 6.93 1.41 7.50
CA ASN A 98 6.33 2.31 8.49
C ASN A 98 6.65 1.81 9.91
N LEU A 99 7.24 2.65 10.76
CA LEU A 99 7.57 2.29 12.14
C LEU A 99 6.43 2.55 13.14
N GLY A 100 5.22 2.92 12.65
CA GLY A 100 4.06 3.19 13.49
C GLY A 100 4.13 4.49 14.30
N ASN A 101 5.21 5.24 14.20
CA ASN A 101 5.47 6.50 14.91
C ASN A 101 5.50 7.73 14.00
N GLY A 102 5.06 7.57 12.74
CA GLY A 102 5.09 8.61 11.71
C GLY A 102 6.40 8.71 10.94
N THR A 103 7.32 7.77 11.13
CA THR A 103 8.59 7.69 10.40
C THR A 103 8.69 6.39 9.60
N PHE A 104 9.49 6.44 8.53
CA PHE A 104 9.73 5.33 7.60
C PHE A 104 11.22 5.02 7.51
N VAL A 105 11.54 3.75 7.28
CA VAL A 105 12.92 3.26 7.09
C VAL A 105 12.99 2.45 5.80
N ASP A 106 14.06 2.66 5.01
CA ASP A 106 14.33 1.88 3.81
C ASP A 106 14.74 0.45 4.19
N VAL A 107 13.96 -0.52 3.75
CA VAL A 107 14.17 -1.96 3.94
C VAL A 107 14.33 -2.70 2.61
N SER A 108 14.55 -1.99 1.51
CA SER A 108 14.67 -2.57 0.16
C SER A 108 15.76 -3.63 0.08
N ALA A 109 16.87 -3.44 0.79
CA ALA A 109 17.98 -4.38 0.83
C ALA A 109 17.60 -5.75 1.42
N ASP A 110 16.63 -5.76 2.33
CA ASP A 110 16.16 -6.95 3.03
C ASP A 110 14.97 -7.62 2.31
N ALA A 111 14.43 -6.98 1.27
CA ALA A 111 13.27 -7.46 0.52
C ALA A 111 13.59 -8.61 -0.47
N GLY A 112 14.85 -9.02 -0.55
CA GLY A 112 15.31 -10.15 -1.38
C GLY A 112 15.86 -9.76 -2.76
N GLY A 113 16.63 -10.67 -3.37
CA GLY A 113 17.39 -10.37 -4.58
C GLY A 113 16.56 -9.97 -5.80
N GLY A 114 15.35 -10.52 -5.96
CA GLY A 114 14.44 -10.11 -7.03
C GLY A 114 13.95 -8.67 -6.90
N PHE A 115 13.83 -8.17 -5.66
CA PHE A 115 13.41 -6.80 -5.39
C PHE A 115 14.48 -5.76 -5.79
N LEU A 116 15.75 -6.14 -5.65
CA LEU A 116 16.91 -5.30 -5.94
C LEU A 116 17.33 -5.33 -7.42
N ALA A 117 16.74 -6.18 -8.25
CA ALA A 117 17.09 -6.29 -9.66
C ALA A 117 16.72 -5.00 -10.39
N PRO A 118 17.68 -4.26 -10.99
CA PRO A 118 17.36 -3.03 -11.70
C PRO A 118 16.60 -3.31 -12.98
N ALA A 119 15.47 -2.65 -13.18
CA ALA A 119 14.70 -2.72 -14.42
C ALA A 119 14.04 -1.36 -14.74
N ALA A 120 13.45 -1.26 -15.93
CA ALA A 120 12.72 -0.05 -16.33
C ALA A 120 11.28 -0.11 -15.81
N HIS A 121 11.14 -0.12 -14.47
CA HIS A 121 9.87 -0.26 -13.79
C HIS A 121 8.87 0.85 -14.15
N ARG A 122 7.58 0.52 -14.23
CA ARG A 122 6.52 1.48 -14.52
C ARG A 122 5.33 1.31 -13.55
N GLY A 123 4.30 0.60 -13.92
CA GLY A 123 3.13 0.39 -13.08
C GLY A 123 3.37 -0.66 -12.01
N ALA A 124 2.66 -0.53 -10.89
CA ALA A 124 2.61 -1.54 -9.85
C ALA A 124 1.16 -1.83 -9.45
N ALA A 125 0.89 -3.07 -9.05
CA ALA A 125 -0.39 -3.49 -8.50
C ALA A 125 -0.14 -4.45 -7.32
N PHE A 126 -1.05 -4.42 -6.35
CA PHE A 126 -0.90 -5.13 -5.09
C PHE A 126 -2.08 -6.06 -4.85
N GLY A 127 -1.79 -7.25 -4.35
CA GLY A 127 -2.80 -8.24 -4.00
C GLY A 127 -2.18 -9.48 -3.41
N ASP A 128 -2.94 -10.20 -2.62
CA ASP A 128 -2.57 -11.52 -2.12
C ASP A 128 -2.93 -12.56 -3.19
N LEU A 129 -1.94 -12.97 -3.98
CA LEU A 129 -2.11 -13.78 -5.20
C LEU A 129 -2.32 -15.26 -4.88
N ASN A 130 -1.75 -15.75 -3.79
CA ASN A 130 -1.83 -17.15 -3.36
C ASN A 130 -2.78 -17.36 -2.18
N ASN A 131 -3.41 -16.29 -1.66
CA ASN A 131 -4.30 -16.27 -0.50
C ASN A 131 -3.65 -16.76 0.80
N ASP A 132 -2.38 -16.42 1.01
CA ASP A 132 -1.65 -16.71 2.25
C ASP A 132 -1.71 -15.57 3.27
N GLY A 133 -2.39 -14.47 2.92
CA GLY A 133 -2.57 -13.28 3.76
C GLY A 133 -1.42 -12.29 3.70
N LYS A 134 -0.48 -12.46 2.79
CA LYS A 134 0.60 -11.52 2.57
C LYS A 134 0.39 -10.80 1.24
N MET A 135 0.62 -9.51 1.24
CA MET A 135 0.43 -8.72 0.04
C MET A 135 1.62 -8.88 -0.90
N ASP A 136 1.35 -9.36 -2.12
CA ASP A 136 2.31 -9.51 -3.20
C ASP A 136 2.29 -8.28 -4.11
N ILE A 137 3.32 -8.14 -4.94
CA ILE A 137 3.48 -7.03 -5.87
C ILE A 137 3.64 -7.57 -7.29
N VAL A 138 2.91 -6.99 -8.24
CA VAL A 138 3.14 -7.14 -9.68
C VAL A 138 3.66 -5.84 -10.22
N VAL A 139 4.84 -5.84 -10.84
CA VAL A 139 5.47 -4.65 -11.44
C VAL A 139 5.58 -4.83 -12.94
N THR A 140 5.17 -3.83 -13.70
CA THR A 140 5.36 -3.82 -15.15
C THR A 140 6.64 -3.11 -15.53
N ASN A 141 7.32 -3.61 -16.56
CA ASN A 141 8.58 -3.07 -17.06
C ASN A 141 8.41 -2.54 -18.48
N LEU A 142 9.00 -1.38 -18.77
CA LEU A 142 9.07 -0.85 -20.13
C LEU A 142 9.94 -1.77 -20.98
N ASN A 143 9.38 -2.27 -22.08
CA ASN A 143 10.06 -3.19 -23.01
C ASN A 143 10.62 -4.47 -22.32
N GLY A 144 10.06 -4.86 -21.17
CA GLY A 144 10.49 -6.00 -20.39
C GLY A 144 9.34 -6.89 -19.94
N LYS A 145 9.68 -8.05 -19.37
CA LYS A 145 8.68 -8.94 -18.74
C LYS A 145 8.19 -8.33 -17.43
N PRO A 146 6.92 -8.50 -17.07
CA PRO A 146 6.45 -8.12 -15.74
C PRO A 146 7.15 -8.97 -14.66
N GLU A 147 7.30 -8.39 -13.49
CA GLU A 147 7.81 -9.05 -12.30
C GLU A 147 6.67 -9.38 -11.35
N ILE A 148 6.72 -10.56 -10.75
CA ILE A 148 5.81 -10.98 -9.68
C ILE A 148 6.68 -11.21 -8.46
N LEU A 149 6.55 -10.32 -7.48
CA LEU A 149 7.30 -10.35 -6.23
C LEU A 149 6.39 -10.94 -5.16
N MET A 150 6.58 -12.24 -4.91
CA MET A 150 5.82 -12.97 -3.89
C MET A 150 6.36 -12.65 -2.50
N ASN A 151 5.49 -12.17 -1.63
CA ASN A 151 5.84 -11.85 -0.25
C ASN A 151 6.02 -13.13 0.57
N ARG A 152 7.24 -13.37 1.04
CA ARG A 152 7.62 -14.52 1.86
C ARG A 152 8.14 -14.11 3.22
N SER A 153 7.74 -12.93 3.72
CA SER A 153 8.14 -12.44 5.03
C SER A 153 7.82 -13.46 6.12
N GLN A 154 8.77 -13.63 7.04
CA GLN A 154 8.64 -14.57 8.16
C GLN A 154 8.32 -13.77 9.41
N ASN A 155 7.04 -13.68 9.77
CA ASN A 155 6.55 -13.08 11.00
C ASN A 155 5.35 -13.85 11.53
N ALA A 156 4.96 -13.59 12.77
CA ALA A 156 3.81 -14.20 13.43
C ALA A 156 2.58 -13.29 13.43
N ASN A 157 2.57 -12.25 12.59
CA ASN A 157 1.47 -11.31 12.51
C ASN A 157 0.26 -11.93 11.83
N HIS A 158 -0.90 -11.62 12.36
CA HIS A 158 -2.20 -12.03 11.82
C HIS A 158 -2.72 -11.04 10.79
N TRP A 159 -3.74 -11.44 10.05
CA TRP A 159 -4.32 -10.64 8.97
C TRP A 159 -5.83 -10.85 8.82
N LEU A 160 -6.49 -9.93 8.16
CA LEU A 160 -7.87 -10.07 7.72
C LEU A 160 -8.04 -9.41 6.35
N THR A 161 -8.51 -10.18 5.37
CA THR A 161 -8.85 -9.64 4.05
C THR A 161 -10.38 -9.63 3.88
N VAL A 162 -10.95 -8.45 3.60
CA VAL A 162 -12.40 -8.27 3.47
C VAL A 162 -12.78 -8.20 1.99
N LYS A 163 -13.59 -9.16 1.55
CA LYS A 163 -14.23 -9.18 0.23
C LYS A 163 -15.65 -8.65 0.35
N LEU A 164 -15.91 -7.51 -0.29
CA LEU A 164 -17.23 -6.88 -0.30
C LEU A 164 -18.09 -7.39 -1.44
N VAL A 165 -19.39 -7.52 -1.19
CA VAL A 165 -20.42 -7.84 -2.20
C VAL A 165 -21.57 -6.86 -2.02
N GLY A 166 -21.61 -5.83 -2.87
CA GLY A 166 -22.66 -4.82 -2.88
C GLY A 166 -23.99 -5.38 -3.42
N THR A 167 -25.09 -4.91 -2.87
CA THR A 167 -26.44 -5.22 -3.33
C THR A 167 -27.21 -3.96 -3.73
N LYS A 168 -26.99 -2.86 -3.01
CA LYS A 168 -27.49 -1.50 -3.32
C LYS A 168 -26.33 -0.59 -3.77
N SER A 169 -25.14 -0.85 -3.26
CA SER A 169 -23.88 -0.28 -3.76
C SER A 169 -23.46 -0.98 -5.05
N ASN A 170 -22.34 -0.50 -5.66
CA ASN A 170 -21.74 -1.23 -6.77
C ASN A 170 -21.31 -2.65 -6.32
N ARG A 171 -21.27 -3.58 -7.27
CA ARG A 171 -21.05 -5.02 -7.03
C ARG A 171 -19.86 -5.32 -6.11
N ASP A 172 -18.77 -4.61 -6.24
CA ASP A 172 -17.52 -4.87 -5.53
C ASP A 172 -17.33 -3.98 -4.28
N GLY A 173 -18.37 -3.16 -3.94
CA GLY A 173 -18.36 -2.28 -2.78
C GLY A 173 -17.31 -1.16 -2.85
N LEU A 174 -16.80 -0.82 -4.06
CA LEU A 174 -15.81 0.23 -4.23
C LEU A 174 -16.32 1.55 -3.67
N GLY A 175 -15.49 2.24 -2.87
CA GLY A 175 -15.84 3.44 -2.12
C GLY A 175 -16.33 3.16 -0.69
N ALA A 176 -16.57 1.89 -0.32
CA ALA A 176 -16.88 1.56 1.07
C ALA A 176 -15.70 1.86 1.99
N ARG A 177 -15.98 2.43 3.17
CA ARG A 177 -15.00 2.65 4.23
C ARG A 177 -15.14 1.58 5.28
N ILE A 178 -14.02 1.00 5.68
CA ILE A 178 -13.97 -0.09 6.66
C ILE A 178 -13.13 0.36 7.85
N LYS A 179 -13.68 0.14 9.03
CA LYS A 179 -13.02 0.39 10.31
C LYS A 179 -12.94 -0.91 11.08
N VAL A 180 -11.75 -1.23 11.59
CA VAL A 180 -11.45 -2.49 12.27
C VAL A 180 -10.91 -2.18 13.66
N TRP A 181 -11.44 -2.86 14.67
CA TRP A 181 -10.94 -2.88 16.05
C TRP A 181 -10.33 -4.26 16.32
N PRO A 182 -9.00 -4.42 16.14
CA PRO A 182 -8.33 -5.64 16.55
C PRO A 182 -8.50 -5.88 18.06
N SER A 183 -8.44 -7.13 18.51
CA SER A 183 -8.52 -7.45 19.95
C SER A 183 -7.34 -6.88 20.76
N THR A 184 -6.27 -6.51 20.10
CA THR A 184 -5.10 -5.80 20.65
C THR A 184 -4.53 -4.90 19.55
N GLY A 185 -3.90 -3.79 19.91
CA GLY A 185 -3.36 -2.82 18.98
C GLY A 185 -4.33 -1.68 18.61
N PRO A 186 -3.91 -0.79 17.71
CA PRO A 186 -4.70 0.38 17.34
C PRO A 186 -5.90 0.02 16.46
N VAL A 187 -6.89 0.88 16.46
CA VAL A 187 -7.98 0.86 15.50
C VAL A 187 -7.43 1.18 14.11
N GLN A 188 -7.87 0.45 13.10
CA GLN A 188 -7.39 0.62 11.74
C GLN A 188 -8.50 1.06 10.79
N TYR A 189 -8.12 1.80 9.76
CA TYR A 189 -9.01 2.28 8.73
C TYR A 189 -8.47 1.94 7.35
N ASN A 190 -9.38 1.53 6.45
CA ASN A 190 -9.06 1.35 5.04
C ASN A 190 -10.33 1.57 4.21
N HIS A 191 -10.19 1.66 2.90
CA HIS A 191 -11.33 1.79 2.00
C HIS A 191 -11.18 0.89 0.78
N ALA A 192 -12.31 0.49 0.23
CA ALA A 192 -12.36 -0.34 -0.97
C ALA A 192 -12.05 0.51 -2.20
N THR A 193 -10.90 0.28 -2.81
CA THR A 193 -10.44 0.89 -4.06
C THR A 193 -9.53 -0.08 -4.81
N THR A 194 -9.52 0.01 -6.12
CA THR A 194 -8.52 -0.67 -6.96
C THR A 194 -7.53 0.30 -7.57
N SER A 195 -7.80 1.60 -7.47
CA SER A 195 -6.93 2.65 -8.00
C SER A 195 -5.63 2.70 -7.22
N VAL A 196 -4.50 2.66 -7.93
CA VAL A 196 -3.17 2.69 -7.33
C VAL A 196 -2.15 3.21 -8.34
N GLY A 197 -1.23 4.05 -7.88
CA GLY A 197 -0.02 4.46 -8.58
C GLY A 197 -0.21 4.91 -10.03
N TYR A 198 0.67 4.44 -10.89
CA TYR A 198 0.74 4.75 -12.33
C TYR A 198 0.24 3.58 -13.16
N GLY A 199 -0.91 3.75 -13.83
CA GLY A 199 -1.45 2.74 -14.73
C GLY A 199 -1.77 1.38 -14.08
N GLY A 200 -1.87 1.33 -12.74
CA GLY A 200 -2.12 0.12 -11.96
C GLY A 200 -3.57 0.00 -11.49
N SER A 201 -3.99 -1.25 -11.27
CA SER A 201 -5.25 -1.57 -10.60
C SER A 201 -5.01 -2.77 -9.68
N SER A 202 -5.13 -2.55 -8.37
CA SER A 202 -4.89 -3.58 -7.35
C SER A 202 -6.12 -4.46 -7.09
N ASP A 203 -5.92 -5.48 -6.26
CA ASP A 203 -7.01 -6.32 -5.77
C ASP A 203 -8.10 -5.46 -5.12
N ARG A 204 -9.36 -5.78 -5.42
CA ARG A 204 -10.54 -5.12 -4.86
C ARG A 204 -10.83 -5.50 -3.41
N ARG A 205 -10.21 -6.57 -2.89
CA ARG A 205 -10.31 -6.96 -1.48
C ARG A 205 -9.55 -5.95 -0.63
N VAL A 206 -10.08 -5.68 0.55
CA VAL A 206 -9.47 -4.73 1.49
C VAL A 206 -8.70 -5.50 2.54
N HIS A 207 -7.39 -5.32 2.56
CA HIS A 207 -6.47 -6.00 3.45
C HIS A 207 -6.20 -5.19 4.72
N PHE A 208 -6.04 -5.91 5.84
CA PHE A 208 -5.64 -5.40 7.16
C PHE A 208 -4.62 -6.36 7.76
N GLY A 209 -3.41 -5.90 8.03
CA GLY A 209 -2.52 -6.57 8.96
C GLY A 209 -3.00 -6.30 10.38
N LEU A 210 -2.96 -7.31 11.24
CA LEU A 210 -3.53 -7.22 12.58
C LEU A 210 -2.46 -7.31 13.68
N GLY A 211 -1.16 -7.37 13.30
CA GLY A 211 -0.10 -7.61 14.26
C GLY A 211 -0.37 -8.88 15.08
N PRO A 212 -0.24 -8.84 16.40
CA PRO A 212 -0.46 -10.01 17.26
C PRO A 212 -1.93 -10.35 17.50
N ALA A 213 -2.89 -9.61 16.91
CA ALA A 213 -4.32 -9.81 17.20
C ALA A 213 -4.91 -10.96 16.39
N ALA A 214 -5.15 -12.11 17.03
CA ALA A 214 -5.78 -13.28 16.39
C ALA A 214 -7.29 -13.10 16.15
N ARG A 215 -7.87 -11.96 16.53
CA ARG A 215 -9.30 -11.66 16.38
C ARG A 215 -9.52 -10.16 16.21
N VAL A 216 -10.58 -9.83 15.49
CA VAL A 216 -11.17 -8.50 15.40
C VAL A 216 -12.42 -8.47 16.27
N ASP A 217 -12.44 -7.61 17.27
CA ASP A 217 -13.58 -7.47 18.20
C ASP A 217 -14.78 -6.84 17.48
N LYS A 218 -14.51 -5.85 16.60
CA LYS A 218 -15.54 -5.15 15.85
C LYS A 218 -15.02 -4.74 14.47
N LEU A 219 -15.85 -4.90 13.46
CA LEU A 219 -15.64 -4.43 12.10
C LEU A 219 -16.86 -3.63 11.66
N GLU A 220 -16.67 -2.39 11.24
CA GLU A 220 -17.72 -1.53 10.69
C GLU A 220 -17.46 -1.24 9.21
N ILE A 221 -18.52 -1.34 8.40
CA ILE A 221 -18.51 -1.01 6.99
C ILE A 221 -19.51 0.11 6.74
N ALA A 222 -19.05 1.24 6.23
CA ALA A 222 -19.88 2.30 5.68
C ALA A 222 -19.94 2.14 4.16
N TRP A 223 -21.05 1.60 3.66
CA TRP A 223 -21.27 1.34 2.25
C TRP A 223 -21.58 2.62 1.46
N PRO A 224 -21.24 2.69 0.16
CA PRO A 224 -21.58 3.83 -0.69
C PRO A 224 -23.08 4.15 -0.76
N SER A 225 -23.93 3.16 -0.57
CA SER A 225 -25.39 3.32 -0.47
C SER A 225 -25.86 4.11 0.76
N GLY A 226 -24.94 4.38 1.72
CA GLY A 226 -25.26 4.98 3.03
C GLY A 226 -25.55 3.95 4.13
N ILE A 227 -25.70 2.67 3.80
CA ILE A 227 -25.88 1.60 4.79
C ILE A 227 -24.63 1.49 5.66
N ARG A 228 -24.83 1.31 6.96
CA ARG A 228 -23.78 0.96 7.92
C ARG A 228 -24.02 -0.46 8.42
N GLN A 229 -22.98 -1.27 8.39
CA GLN A 229 -23.04 -2.68 8.79
C GLN A 229 -21.92 -2.96 9.79
N THR A 230 -22.26 -3.68 10.87
CA THR A 230 -21.31 -4.04 11.92
C THR A 230 -21.26 -5.55 12.06
N LEU A 231 -20.04 -6.09 12.20
CA LEU A 231 -19.76 -7.46 12.59
C LEU A 231 -18.92 -7.44 13.86
N THR A 232 -19.05 -8.47 14.69
CA THR A 232 -18.28 -8.61 15.94
C THR A 232 -17.69 -10.00 16.05
N GLY A 233 -16.55 -10.12 16.74
CA GLY A 233 -15.93 -11.42 17.02
C GLY A 233 -15.43 -12.15 15.78
N VAL A 234 -14.82 -11.43 14.85
CA VAL A 234 -14.29 -12.02 13.59
C VAL A 234 -12.88 -12.57 13.85
N ASN A 235 -12.67 -13.86 13.57
CA ASN A 235 -11.34 -14.46 13.65
C ASN A 235 -10.43 -13.93 12.54
N ALA A 236 -9.14 -13.77 12.86
CA ALA A 236 -8.07 -13.44 11.93
C ALA A 236 -7.77 -14.59 10.94
N ASP A 237 -6.78 -14.40 10.11
CA ASP A 237 -6.18 -15.34 9.15
C ASP A 237 -7.20 -15.92 8.15
N ARG A 238 -8.01 -15.02 7.60
CA ARG A 238 -9.04 -15.43 6.64
C ARG A 238 -9.45 -14.33 5.68
N ILE A 239 -10.01 -14.77 4.56
CA ILE A 239 -10.76 -13.92 3.65
C ILE A 239 -12.22 -13.94 4.09
N LEU A 240 -12.73 -12.79 4.57
CA LEU A 240 -14.10 -12.61 5.02
C LEU A 240 -14.95 -12.01 3.89
N THR A 241 -15.94 -12.75 3.40
CA THR A 241 -16.90 -12.19 2.45
C THR A 241 -18.06 -11.53 3.22
N VAL A 242 -18.28 -10.24 2.96
CA VAL A 242 -19.39 -9.47 3.55
C VAL A 242 -20.31 -8.99 2.45
N ARG A 243 -21.56 -9.41 2.53
CA ARG A 243 -22.64 -8.97 1.63
C ARG A 243 -23.37 -7.78 2.27
N GLU A 244 -23.61 -6.74 1.47
CA GLU A 244 -24.42 -5.59 1.87
C GLU A 244 -25.85 -6.03 2.21
N LYS A 245 -26.39 -5.53 3.33
CA LYS A 245 -27.73 -5.86 3.85
C LYS A 245 -28.86 -5.10 3.14
#